data_0537f7b86da7e675e7b0862deb1dac13
#
_entry.id   0537f7b86da7e675e7b0862deb1dac13
#
_cell.length_a   1.000
_cell.length_b   1.000
_cell.length_c   1.000
_cell.angle_alpha   90.00
_cell.angle_beta   90.00
_cell.angle_gamma   90.00
#
_symmetry.space_group_name_H-M   'P 1'
#
loop_
_entity.id
_entity.type
_entity.pdbx_description
1 polymer ?
#
loop_
_entity_poly.entity_id
_entity_poly.type
_entity_poly.pdbx_seq_one_letter_code
_entity_poly.pdbx_strand_id
1 'polypeptide(L)'
;VVRGDEPVPGAVAAVERLRAAGLPIVFCSNNPTATQAAYVDRLSSAGFDVAASEVVTAATATAAYLREHHAGESVYVFGEESVAARLREQTQLRFESSPEPASVVVAAIDYEFGYEDMRRAIRAVDEQTAFVGTDPDPVIPTDDGPAPGSGAIVNALAGVLGREPDAVPGKPSATALGLVTDRLGVPGNQLLVVGDRPSTDIALGERAGATTALVTTGVTSEAAAATADPAPDYVCESLGAVVDRVL
;
A
#
# COMPACT_ATOMS: atom_id res chain seq x y z
N VAL A 1 10.14 -6.02 5.94
CA VAL A 1 11.06 -7.13 5.60
C VAL A 1 12.26 -6.68 4.79
N VAL A 2 12.13 -5.63 3.96
CA VAL A 2 13.24 -4.99 3.24
C VAL A 2 13.29 -3.51 3.52
N ARG A 3 14.48 -2.90 3.46
CA ARG A 3 14.70 -1.45 3.46
C ARG A 3 15.51 -1.11 2.21
N GLY A 4 14.93 -0.28 1.32
CA GLY A 4 15.48 -0.20 -0.03
C GLY A 4 15.50 -1.59 -0.66
N ASP A 5 16.62 -2.03 -1.18
CA ASP A 5 16.80 -3.37 -1.76
C ASP A 5 17.43 -4.38 -0.79
N GLU A 6 17.78 -3.93 0.42
CA GLU A 6 18.45 -4.77 1.41
C GLU A 6 17.44 -5.45 2.35
N PRO A 7 17.63 -6.73 2.68
CA PRO A 7 16.79 -7.40 3.66
C PRO A 7 17.06 -6.85 5.07
N VAL A 8 15.98 -6.66 5.83
CA VAL A 8 16.12 -6.36 7.26
C VAL A 8 16.80 -7.54 7.95
N PRO A 9 17.82 -7.31 8.81
CA PRO A 9 18.53 -8.38 9.48
C PRO A 9 17.60 -9.40 10.13
N GLY A 10 17.80 -10.68 9.83
CA GLY A 10 17.00 -11.80 10.35
C GLY A 10 15.62 -12.00 9.70
N ALA A 11 15.18 -11.11 8.81
CA ALA A 11 13.83 -11.21 8.22
C ALA A 11 13.69 -12.42 7.30
N VAL A 12 14.72 -12.76 6.51
CA VAL A 12 14.70 -13.95 5.64
C VAL A 12 14.52 -15.22 6.47
N ALA A 13 15.37 -15.42 7.47
CA ALA A 13 15.29 -16.59 8.36
C ALA A 13 13.93 -16.67 9.11
N ALA A 14 13.36 -15.53 9.49
CA ALA A 14 12.05 -15.48 10.13
C ALA A 14 10.94 -15.95 9.18
N VAL A 15 10.94 -15.49 7.92
CA VAL A 15 10.00 -15.93 6.89
C VAL A 15 10.15 -17.43 6.60
N GLU A 16 11.38 -17.93 6.48
CA GLU A 16 11.65 -19.36 6.30
C GLU A 16 11.10 -20.22 7.45
N ARG A 17 11.22 -19.76 8.69
CA ARG A 17 10.65 -20.44 9.86
C ARG A 17 9.13 -20.49 9.81
N LEU A 18 8.47 -19.40 9.43
CA LEU A 18 7.01 -19.37 9.25
C LEU A 18 6.56 -20.35 8.15
N ARG A 19 7.27 -20.39 7.02
CA ARG A 19 7.00 -21.34 5.94
C ARG A 19 7.22 -22.79 6.37
N ALA A 20 8.30 -23.07 7.11
CA ALA A 20 8.58 -24.40 7.66
C ALA A 20 7.51 -24.86 8.65
N ALA A 21 6.83 -23.94 9.33
CA ALA A 21 5.68 -24.19 10.18
C ALA A 21 4.35 -24.37 9.40
N GLY A 22 4.39 -24.30 8.05
CA GLY A 22 3.21 -24.46 7.20
C GLY A 22 2.29 -23.24 7.14
N LEU A 23 2.76 -22.07 7.59
CA LEU A 23 1.95 -20.85 7.56
C LEU A 23 2.01 -20.18 6.18
N PRO A 24 0.86 -19.87 5.55
CA PRO A 24 0.83 -19.09 4.31
C PRO A 24 1.19 -17.64 4.59
N ILE A 25 1.87 -16.99 3.65
CA ILE A 25 2.39 -15.63 3.81
C ILE A 25 1.95 -14.75 2.63
N VAL A 26 1.58 -13.50 2.92
CA VAL A 26 1.40 -12.43 1.94
C VAL A 26 2.25 -11.22 2.32
N PHE A 27 2.98 -10.71 1.35
CA PHE A 27 3.70 -9.45 1.42
C PHE A 27 2.80 -8.33 0.92
N CYS A 28 2.36 -7.44 1.82
CA CYS A 28 1.44 -6.35 1.49
C CYS A 28 2.14 -4.99 1.61
N SER A 29 2.19 -4.23 0.51
CA SER A 29 2.90 -2.96 0.42
C SER A 29 2.01 -1.84 -0.13
N ASN A 30 2.16 -0.63 0.40
CA ASN A 30 1.51 0.59 -0.13
C ASN A 30 2.27 1.22 -1.31
N ASN A 31 3.31 0.58 -1.84
CA ASN A 31 3.98 1.08 -3.04
C ASN A 31 3.13 0.86 -4.30
N PRO A 32 2.72 1.92 -5.04
CA PRO A 32 1.92 1.80 -6.25
C PRO A 32 2.76 1.72 -7.54
N THR A 33 4.08 2.00 -7.49
CA THR A 33 4.92 2.15 -8.70
C THR A 33 5.48 0.83 -9.23
N ALA A 34 5.76 -0.13 -8.33
CA ALA A 34 6.37 -1.40 -8.71
C ALA A 34 5.33 -2.41 -9.22
N THR A 35 5.71 -3.20 -10.24
CA THR A 35 4.94 -4.39 -10.64
C THR A 35 5.00 -5.47 -9.58
N GLN A 36 4.05 -6.42 -9.59
CA GLN A 36 4.21 -7.64 -8.80
C GLN A 36 5.51 -8.38 -9.13
N ALA A 37 5.86 -8.48 -10.43
CA ALA A 37 7.11 -9.11 -10.87
C ALA A 37 8.34 -8.39 -10.30
N ALA A 38 8.41 -7.06 -10.41
CA ALA A 38 9.50 -6.28 -9.85
C ALA A 38 9.59 -6.42 -8.33
N TYR A 39 8.44 -6.55 -7.64
CA TYR A 39 8.41 -6.84 -6.20
C TYR A 39 8.94 -8.23 -5.88
N VAL A 40 8.55 -9.24 -6.66
CA VAL A 40 9.07 -10.62 -6.55
C VAL A 40 10.58 -10.62 -6.78
N ASP A 41 11.04 -10.00 -7.86
CA ASP A 41 12.48 -9.93 -8.20
C ASP A 41 13.28 -9.25 -7.08
N ARG A 42 12.75 -8.15 -6.53
CA ARG A 42 13.35 -7.43 -5.41
C ARG A 42 13.44 -8.28 -4.15
N LEU A 43 12.33 -8.93 -3.75
CA LEU A 43 12.32 -9.79 -2.57
C LEU A 43 13.19 -11.02 -2.78
N SER A 44 13.18 -11.62 -3.98
CA SER A 44 14.03 -12.76 -4.30
C SER A 44 15.51 -12.39 -4.28
N SER A 45 15.87 -11.22 -4.80
CA SER A 45 17.25 -10.70 -4.72
C SER A 45 17.70 -10.45 -3.29
N ALA A 46 16.77 -10.07 -2.40
CA ALA A 46 17.01 -9.94 -0.97
C ALA A 46 17.02 -11.28 -0.21
N GLY A 47 16.85 -12.42 -0.90
CA GLY A 47 16.94 -13.77 -0.35
C GLY A 47 15.61 -14.39 0.08
N PHE A 48 14.47 -13.78 -0.18
CA PHE A 48 13.17 -14.38 0.10
C PHE A 48 12.72 -15.31 -1.03
N ASP A 49 12.22 -16.48 -0.70
CA ASP A 49 11.46 -17.31 -1.65
C ASP A 49 10.03 -16.79 -1.72
N VAL A 50 9.64 -16.15 -2.84
CA VAL A 50 8.34 -15.47 -2.95
C VAL A 50 7.72 -15.68 -4.33
N ALA A 51 6.43 -16.01 -4.34
CA ALA A 51 5.63 -16.10 -5.56
C ALA A 51 4.83 -14.80 -5.80
N ALA A 52 4.49 -14.50 -7.06
CA ALA A 52 3.68 -13.33 -7.41
C ALA A 52 2.30 -13.34 -6.71
N SER A 53 1.72 -14.52 -6.50
CA SER A 53 0.46 -14.68 -5.75
C SER A 53 0.55 -14.24 -4.29
N GLU A 54 1.74 -14.15 -3.71
CA GLU A 54 1.98 -13.73 -2.33
C GLU A 54 2.22 -12.21 -2.19
N VAL A 55 2.18 -11.44 -3.29
CA VAL A 55 2.44 -10.00 -3.26
C VAL A 55 1.17 -9.21 -3.54
N VAL A 56 0.77 -8.36 -2.60
CA VAL A 56 -0.29 -7.34 -2.73
C VAL A 56 0.34 -5.95 -2.67
N THR A 57 0.02 -5.08 -3.63
CA THR A 57 0.51 -3.70 -3.67
C THR A 57 -0.66 -2.71 -3.70
N ALA A 58 -0.40 -1.42 -3.42
CA ALA A 58 -1.42 -0.39 -3.60
C ALA A 58 -1.93 -0.33 -5.05
N ALA A 59 -1.06 -0.57 -6.05
CA ALA A 59 -1.51 -0.67 -7.44
C ALA A 59 -2.50 -1.82 -7.65
N THR A 60 -2.23 -3.01 -7.08
CA THR A 60 -3.16 -4.16 -7.15
C THR A 60 -4.50 -3.86 -6.48
N ALA A 61 -4.47 -3.22 -5.32
CA ALA A 61 -5.68 -2.83 -4.59
C ALA A 61 -6.47 -1.76 -5.35
N THR A 62 -5.80 -0.74 -5.88
CA THR A 62 -6.46 0.30 -6.69
C THR A 62 -7.06 -0.29 -7.97
N ALA A 63 -6.33 -1.18 -8.66
CA ALA A 63 -6.86 -1.83 -9.85
C ALA A 63 -8.08 -2.72 -9.54
N ALA A 64 -8.08 -3.44 -8.40
CA ALA A 64 -9.24 -4.23 -7.97
C ALA A 64 -10.45 -3.33 -7.70
N TYR A 65 -10.26 -2.24 -6.96
CA TYR A 65 -11.29 -1.25 -6.68
C TYR A 65 -11.88 -0.65 -7.97
N LEU A 66 -11.03 -0.21 -8.89
CA LEU A 66 -11.46 0.38 -10.16
C LEU A 66 -12.26 -0.61 -11.01
N ARG A 67 -11.86 -1.89 -11.06
CA ARG A 67 -12.63 -2.93 -11.79
C ARG A 67 -14.00 -3.19 -11.19
N GLU A 68 -14.11 -3.14 -9.87
CA GLU A 68 -15.35 -3.42 -9.15
C GLU A 68 -16.35 -2.26 -9.23
N HIS A 69 -15.86 -1.01 -9.07
CA HIS A 69 -16.72 0.16 -8.88
C HIS A 69 -16.81 1.09 -10.10
N HIS A 70 -15.84 1.00 -11.03
CA HIS A 70 -15.71 1.94 -12.16
C HIS A 70 -15.57 1.22 -13.52
N ALA A 71 -16.18 0.04 -13.64
CA ALA A 71 -16.11 -0.75 -14.88
C ALA A 71 -16.67 0.03 -16.08
N GLY A 72 -15.86 0.17 -17.13
CA GLY A 72 -16.24 0.88 -18.37
C GLY A 72 -16.04 2.40 -18.33
N GLU A 73 -15.64 2.95 -17.21
CA GLU A 73 -15.34 4.37 -17.07
C GLU A 73 -13.95 4.74 -17.58
N SER A 74 -13.71 6.04 -17.77
CA SER A 74 -12.41 6.58 -18.16
C SER A 74 -11.65 7.09 -16.95
N VAL A 75 -10.35 6.84 -16.93
CA VAL A 75 -9.44 7.11 -15.81
C VAL A 75 -8.34 8.09 -16.23
N TYR A 76 -8.07 9.08 -15.41
CA TYR A 76 -6.84 9.87 -15.46
C TYR A 76 -6.04 9.70 -14.18
N VAL A 77 -4.71 9.62 -14.28
CA VAL A 77 -3.83 9.46 -13.12
C VAL A 77 -3.02 10.75 -12.93
N PHE A 78 -3.22 11.40 -11.78
CA PHE A 78 -2.26 12.36 -11.22
C PHE A 78 -1.21 11.58 -10.47
N GLY A 79 -0.10 11.25 -11.12
CA GLY A 79 0.92 10.37 -10.59
C GLY A 79 1.94 9.95 -11.65
N GLU A 80 2.97 9.24 -11.22
CA GLU A 80 3.98 8.69 -12.10
C GLU A 80 3.38 7.84 -13.23
N GLU A 81 3.96 7.93 -14.43
CA GLU A 81 3.55 7.07 -15.56
C GLU A 81 3.68 5.57 -15.21
N SER A 82 4.60 5.21 -14.35
CA SER A 82 4.72 3.84 -13.84
C SER A 82 3.44 3.37 -13.13
N VAL A 83 2.77 4.23 -12.37
CA VAL A 83 1.48 3.91 -11.72
C VAL A 83 0.39 3.76 -12.77
N ALA A 84 0.27 4.72 -13.70
CA ALA A 84 -0.72 4.65 -14.77
C ALA A 84 -0.55 3.37 -15.61
N ALA A 85 0.70 3.00 -15.94
CA ALA A 85 1.02 1.77 -16.66
C ALA A 85 0.57 0.52 -15.86
N ARG A 86 0.82 0.49 -14.53
CA ARG A 86 0.38 -0.64 -13.67
C ARG A 86 -1.13 -0.79 -13.65
N LEU A 87 -1.85 0.31 -13.48
CA LEU A 87 -3.32 0.29 -13.49
C LEU A 87 -3.86 -0.13 -14.87
N ARG A 88 -3.25 0.35 -15.95
CA ARG A 88 -3.61 -0.02 -17.34
C ARG A 88 -3.42 -1.51 -17.61
N GLU A 89 -2.31 -2.10 -17.13
CA GLU A 89 -2.04 -3.54 -17.27
C GLU A 89 -3.02 -4.41 -16.48
N GLN A 90 -3.49 -3.93 -15.33
CA GLN A 90 -4.33 -4.71 -14.40
C GLN A 90 -5.83 -4.46 -14.58
N THR A 91 -6.21 -3.53 -15.44
CA THR A 91 -7.60 -3.19 -15.71
C THR A 91 -7.86 -3.18 -17.23
N GLN A 92 -9.13 -3.17 -17.62
CA GLN A 92 -9.55 -2.97 -19.02
C GLN A 92 -10.19 -1.58 -19.20
N LEU A 93 -9.84 -0.63 -18.33
CA LEU A 93 -10.39 0.71 -18.35
C LEU A 93 -9.66 1.57 -19.39
N ARG A 94 -10.33 2.62 -19.86
CA ARG A 94 -9.75 3.61 -20.75
C ARG A 94 -8.98 4.64 -19.94
N PHE A 95 -7.71 4.82 -20.26
CA PHE A 95 -6.87 5.84 -19.62
C PHE A 95 -6.73 7.05 -20.52
N GLU A 96 -7.09 8.20 -19.97
CA GLU A 96 -7.04 9.48 -20.66
C GLU A 96 -5.68 10.15 -20.52
N SER A 97 -5.32 11.00 -21.48
CA SER A 97 -4.08 11.78 -21.47
C SER A 97 -4.24 13.13 -20.76
N SER A 98 -5.47 13.52 -20.42
CA SER A 98 -5.79 14.71 -19.63
C SER A 98 -6.95 14.41 -18.69
N PRO A 99 -7.09 15.17 -17.58
CA PRO A 99 -8.14 14.88 -16.59
C PRO A 99 -9.55 15.28 -17.04
N GLU A 100 -9.71 16.23 -17.98
CA GLU A 100 -11.00 16.81 -18.32
C GLU A 100 -12.07 15.83 -18.83
N PRO A 101 -11.72 14.80 -19.65
CA PRO A 101 -12.71 13.82 -20.09
C PRO A 101 -12.83 12.61 -19.15
N ALA A 102 -12.07 12.55 -18.04
CA ALA A 102 -12.05 11.40 -17.17
C ALA A 102 -13.24 11.37 -16.22
N SER A 103 -13.87 10.21 -16.07
CA SER A 103 -14.90 9.96 -15.06
C SER A 103 -14.30 9.66 -13.68
N VAL A 104 -13.06 9.19 -13.66
CA VAL A 104 -12.31 8.87 -12.46
C VAL A 104 -10.95 9.53 -12.51
N VAL A 105 -10.55 10.21 -11.46
CA VAL A 105 -9.16 10.65 -11.25
C VAL A 105 -8.53 9.83 -10.14
N VAL A 106 -7.32 9.34 -10.39
CA VAL A 106 -6.51 8.61 -9.41
C VAL A 106 -5.32 9.47 -9.02
N ALA A 107 -5.15 9.70 -7.71
CA ALA A 107 -4.00 10.40 -7.15
C ALA A 107 -2.99 9.37 -6.60
N ALA A 108 -1.74 9.52 -6.97
CA ALA A 108 -0.64 8.65 -6.58
C ALA A 108 0.65 9.45 -6.43
N ILE A 109 1.73 8.75 -6.02
CA ILE A 109 3.07 9.35 -6.00
C ILE A 109 3.44 9.93 -7.36
N ASP A 110 3.99 11.14 -7.35
CA ASP A 110 4.48 11.87 -8.52
C ASP A 110 5.65 12.76 -8.08
N TYR A 111 6.82 12.51 -8.62
CA TYR A 111 8.04 13.24 -8.25
C TYR A 111 8.11 14.65 -8.86
N GLU A 112 7.27 14.94 -9.85
CA GLU A 112 7.19 16.24 -10.52
C GLU A 112 5.89 17.01 -10.17
N PHE A 113 5.07 16.48 -9.26
CA PHE A 113 3.79 17.09 -8.86
C PHE A 113 3.97 18.54 -8.39
N GLY A 114 3.15 19.43 -8.93
CA GLY A 114 3.26 20.84 -8.61
C GLY A 114 1.96 21.64 -8.73
N TYR A 115 2.12 22.95 -8.73
CA TYR A 115 0.99 23.90 -8.78
C TYR A 115 0.11 23.69 -10.01
N GLU A 116 0.71 23.33 -11.16
CA GLU A 116 -0.04 23.13 -12.40
C GLU A 116 -0.98 21.93 -12.33
N ASP A 117 -0.57 20.86 -11.65
CA ASP A 117 -1.40 19.66 -11.47
C ASP A 117 -2.61 19.98 -10.59
N MET A 118 -2.41 20.71 -9.50
CA MET A 118 -3.49 21.21 -8.65
C MET A 118 -4.46 22.10 -9.44
N ARG A 119 -3.93 22.99 -10.30
CA ARG A 119 -4.75 23.85 -11.17
C ARG A 119 -5.55 23.05 -12.19
N ARG A 120 -4.96 22.01 -12.78
CA ARG A 120 -5.65 21.09 -13.69
C ARG A 120 -6.75 20.33 -12.97
N ALA A 121 -6.47 19.82 -11.76
CA ALA A 121 -7.48 19.13 -10.96
C ALA A 121 -8.70 20.00 -10.66
N ILE A 122 -8.52 21.24 -10.20
CA ILE A 122 -9.64 22.19 -9.93
C ILE A 122 -10.52 22.41 -11.17
N ARG A 123 -9.94 22.37 -12.37
CA ARG A 123 -10.66 22.63 -13.62
C ARG A 123 -11.39 21.41 -14.18
N ALA A 124 -10.85 20.22 -13.89
CA ALA A 124 -11.29 18.98 -14.50
C ALA A 124 -12.18 18.12 -13.60
N VAL A 125 -12.01 18.25 -12.27
CA VAL A 125 -12.71 17.41 -11.29
C VAL A 125 -13.93 18.16 -10.75
N ASP A 126 -15.10 17.61 -10.97
CA ASP A 126 -16.37 18.09 -10.45
C ASP A 126 -17.01 17.10 -9.47
N GLU A 127 -18.25 17.35 -9.06
CA GLU A 127 -19.00 16.49 -8.13
C GLU A 127 -19.32 15.10 -8.71
N GLN A 128 -19.26 14.92 -10.02
CA GLN A 128 -19.55 13.67 -10.71
C GLN A 128 -18.29 12.85 -10.99
N THR A 129 -17.12 13.49 -10.94
CA THR A 129 -15.83 12.83 -11.13
C THR A 129 -15.43 12.07 -9.86
N ALA A 130 -15.26 10.78 -9.94
CA ALA A 130 -14.74 10.00 -8.79
C ALA A 130 -13.28 10.37 -8.51
N PHE A 131 -12.96 10.58 -7.23
CA PHE A 131 -11.60 10.89 -6.77
C PHE A 131 -11.06 9.74 -5.91
N VAL A 132 -10.02 9.05 -6.38
CA VAL A 132 -9.43 7.87 -5.74
C VAL A 132 -7.96 8.15 -5.43
N GLY A 133 -7.53 7.91 -4.18
CA GLY A 133 -6.12 7.87 -3.81
C GLY A 133 -5.57 6.44 -3.93
N THR A 134 -4.27 6.23 -4.19
CA THR A 134 -3.71 4.86 -4.19
C THR A 134 -3.45 4.35 -2.79
N ASP A 135 -2.87 5.17 -1.94
CA ASP A 135 -2.54 4.86 -0.54
C ASP A 135 -2.42 6.14 0.29
N PRO A 136 -2.56 6.04 1.63
CA PRO A 136 -2.59 7.20 2.50
C PRO A 136 -1.21 7.66 3.01
N ASP A 137 -0.12 7.00 2.62
CA ASP A 137 1.21 7.27 3.17
C ASP A 137 1.75 8.64 2.74
N PRO A 138 1.80 9.66 3.63
CA PRO A 138 2.23 11.00 3.24
C PRO A 138 3.75 11.10 3.06
N VAL A 139 4.50 10.20 3.67
CA VAL A 139 5.97 10.16 3.63
C VAL A 139 6.44 8.73 3.41
N ILE A 140 7.39 8.56 2.50
CA ILE A 140 8.08 7.31 2.23
C ILE A 140 9.57 7.41 2.57
N PRO A 141 10.20 6.34 3.06
CA PRO A 141 11.66 6.29 3.20
C PRO A 141 12.32 6.10 1.84
N THR A 142 13.37 6.86 1.58
CA THR A 142 14.28 6.68 0.44
C THR A 142 15.73 6.65 0.92
N ASP A 143 16.66 6.31 0.04
CA ASP A 143 18.08 6.25 0.37
C ASP A 143 18.64 7.62 0.76
N ASP A 144 18.09 8.70 0.19
CA ASP A 144 18.46 10.08 0.47
C ASP A 144 17.69 10.71 1.66
N GLY A 145 16.86 9.90 2.36
CA GLY A 145 16.03 10.37 3.48
C GLY A 145 14.53 10.31 3.17
N PRO A 146 13.68 10.89 4.03
CA PRO A 146 12.24 10.87 3.82
C PRO A 146 11.82 11.73 2.62
N ALA A 147 10.90 11.20 1.80
CA ALA A 147 10.34 11.89 0.63
C ALA A 147 8.79 11.87 0.67
N PRO A 148 8.10 12.78 -0.06
CA PRO A 148 6.65 12.72 -0.18
C PRO A 148 6.18 11.41 -0.79
N GLY A 149 5.14 10.80 -0.19
CA GLY A 149 4.47 9.61 -0.73
C GLY A 149 3.14 9.95 -1.42
N SER A 150 2.41 8.94 -1.85
CA SER A 150 1.09 9.11 -2.50
C SER A 150 0.13 9.93 -1.65
N GLY A 151 0.10 9.69 -0.33
CA GLY A 151 -0.77 10.43 0.59
C GLY A 151 -0.53 11.95 0.60
N ALA A 152 0.70 12.40 0.31
CA ALA A 152 0.97 13.84 0.17
C ALA A 152 0.26 14.43 -1.06
N ILE A 153 0.30 13.72 -2.18
CA ILE A 153 -0.39 14.13 -3.42
C ILE A 153 -1.91 14.07 -3.25
N VAL A 154 -2.41 12.98 -2.66
CA VAL A 154 -3.83 12.81 -2.32
C VAL A 154 -4.33 13.99 -1.48
N ASN A 155 -3.60 14.33 -0.41
CA ASN A 155 -3.96 15.43 0.48
C ASN A 155 -3.88 16.80 -0.21
N ALA A 156 -2.89 17.02 -1.09
CA ALA A 156 -2.79 18.26 -1.87
C ALA A 156 -3.99 18.43 -2.80
N LEU A 157 -4.40 17.37 -3.50
CA LEU A 157 -5.59 17.38 -4.35
C LEU A 157 -6.87 17.51 -3.53
N ALA A 158 -7.02 16.79 -2.43
CA ALA A 158 -8.17 16.93 -1.52
C ALA A 158 -8.32 18.36 -1.03
N GLY A 159 -7.20 19.01 -0.64
CA GLY A 159 -7.18 20.39 -0.18
C GLY A 159 -7.69 21.40 -1.23
N VAL A 160 -7.29 21.25 -2.49
CA VAL A 160 -7.71 22.18 -3.55
C VAL A 160 -9.10 21.86 -4.11
N LEU A 161 -9.53 20.61 -4.04
CA LEU A 161 -10.87 20.17 -4.44
C LEU A 161 -11.91 20.42 -3.33
N GLY A 162 -11.48 20.67 -2.10
CA GLY A 162 -12.37 20.88 -0.95
C GLY A 162 -13.13 19.62 -0.53
N ARG A 163 -12.64 18.44 -0.88
CA ARG A 163 -13.25 17.14 -0.52
C ARG A 163 -12.21 16.05 -0.37
N GLU A 164 -12.53 15.08 0.47
CA GLU A 164 -11.72 13.88 0.62
C GLU A 164 -11.85 12.95 -0.60
N PRO A 165 -10.88 12.05 -0.84
CA PRO A 165 -11.05 11.01 -1.84
C PRO A 165 -12.23 10.10 -1.50
N ASP A 166 -12.97 9.65 -2.53
CA ASP A 166 -14.07 8.70 -2.37
C ASP A 166 -13.58 7.33 -1.91
N ALA A 167 -12.34 6.98 -2.25
CA ALA A 167 -11.67 5.78 -1.78
C ALA A 167 -10.15 5.92 -1.79
N VAL A 168 -9.50 5.17 -0.88
CA VAL A 168 -8.04 4.95 -0.85
C VAL A 168 -7.80 3.43 -0.70
N PRO A 169 -7.71 2.66 -1.81
CA PRO A 169 -7.70 1.21 -1.78
C PRO A 169 -6.46 0.53 -1.18
N GLY A 170 -5.33 1.24 -1.02
CA GLY A 170 -4.16 0.74 -0.28
C GLY A 170 -4.47 0.47 1.21
N LYS A 171 -3.53 -0.16 1.95
CA LYS A 171 -3.68 -0.34 3.41
C LYS A 171 -4.01 1.00 4.08
N PRO A 172 -4.93 1.05 5.05
CA PRO A 172 -5.64 -0.04 5.73
C PRO A 172 -7.05 -0.33 5.17
N SER A 173 -7.31 -0.17 3.88
CA SER A 173 -8.64 -0.29 3.29
C SER A 173 -9.23 -1.70 3.36
N ALA A 174 -10.56 -1.78 3.22
CA ALA A 174 -11.26 -3.05 3.06
C ALA A 174 -10.85 -3.79 1.77
N THR A 175 -10.55 -3.05 0.69
CA THR A 175 -10.06 -3.62 -0.58
C THR A 175 -8.72 -4.32 -0.39
N ALA A 176 -7.75 -3.67 0.27
CA ALA A 176 -6.46 -4.29 0.57
C ALA A 176 -6.63 -5.53 1.46
N LEU A 177 -7.48 -5.45 2.49
CA LEU A 177 -7.78 -6.58 3.37
C LEU A 177 -8.40 -7.75 2.61
N GLY A 178 -9.40 -7.49 1.75
CA GLY A 178 -10.04 -8.51 0.92
C GLY A 178 -9.02 -9.26 0.06
N LEU A 179 -8.13 -8.55 -0.61
CA LEU A 179 -7.05 -9.17 -1.41
C LEU A 179 -6.10 -10.03 -0.57
N VAL A 180 -5.79 -9.63 0.65
CA VAL A 180 -4.94 -10.42 1.56
C VAL A 180 -5.66 -11.68 2.00
N THR A 181 -6.90 -11.58 2.46
CA THR A 181 -7.70 -12.74 2.93
C THR A 181 -7.99 -13.73 1.81
N ASP A 182 -8.31 -13.25 0.60
CA ASP A 182 -8.54 -14.10 -0.57
C ASP A 182 -7.29 -14.91 -0.95
N ARG A 183 -6.10 -14.30 -0.87
CA ARG A 183 -4.84 -14.99 -1.19
C ARG A 183 -4.42 -16.00 -0.13
N LEU A 184 -4.67 -15.69 1.14
CA LEU A 184 -4.36 -16.59 2.25
C LEU A 184 -5.41 -17.69 2.43
N GLY A 185 -6.63 -17.48 1.94
CA GLY A 185 -7.75 -18.41 2.10
C GLY A 185 -8.24 -18.53 3.55
N VAL A 186 -8.01 -17.51 4.38
CA VAL A 186 -8.41 -17.48 5.78
C VAL A 186 -9.13 -16.19 6.13
N PRO A 187 -10.06 -16.20 7.10
CA PRO A 187 -10.75 -14.99 7.54
C PRO A 187 -9.78 -14.05 8.28
N GLY A 188 -10.10 -12.73 8.26
CA GLY A 188 -9.25 -11.68 8.82
C GLY A 188 -8.84 -11.91 10.28
N ASN A 189 -9.74 -12.41 11.12
CA ASN A 189 -9.48 -12.67 12.54
C ASN A 189 -8.53 -13.86 12.81
N GLN A 190 -8.10 -14.58 11.78
CA GLN A 190 -7.07 -15.63 11.88
C GLN A 190 -5.70 -15.14 11.36
N LEU A 191 -5.60 -13.88 10.96
CA LEU A 191 -4.34 -13.30 10.51
C LEU A 191 -3.46 -12.90 11.70
N LEU A 192 -2.16 -12.94 11.45
CA LEU A 192 -1.16 -12.16 12.16
C LEU A 192 -0.67 -11.08 11.18
N VAL A 193 -0.92 -9.82 11.48
CA VAL A 193 -0.43 -8.69 10.70
C VAL A 193 0.81 -8.13 11.37
N VAL A 194 1.93 -8.17 10.63
CA VAL A 194 3.22 -7.64 11.10
C VAL A 194 3.62 -6.47 10.21
N GLY A 195 3.88 -5.33 10.81
CA GLY A 195 4.30 -4.15 10.07
C GLY A 195 5.04 -3.14 10.93
N ASP A 196 5.46 -2.06 10.32
CA ASP A 196 6.24 -1.02 10.97
C ASP A 196 5.53 0.35 11.02
N ARG A 197 4.28 0.41 10.50
CA ARG A 197 3.50 1.65 10.45
C ARG A 197 2.14 1.46 11.10
N PRO A 198 1.87 2.11 12.25
CA PRO A 198 0.58 1.99 12.94
C PRO A 198 -0.62 2.35 12.07
N SER A 199 -0.56 3.50 11.39
CA SER A 199 -1.68 4.03 10.59
C SER A 199 -2.09 3.17 9.39
N THR A 200 -1.25 2.24 8.94
CA THR A 200 -1.56 1.39 7.78
C THR A 200 -1.49 -0.10 8.11
N ASP A 201 -0.41 -0.58 8.71
CA ASP A 201 -0.24 -2.01 8.99
C ASP A 201 -1.10 -2.44 10.19
N ILE A 202 -0.94 -1.76 11.33
CA ILE A 202 -1.70 -2.10 12.53
C ILE A 202 -3.19 -1.81 12.33
N ALA A 203 -3.51 -0.69 11.67
CA ALA A 203 -4.89 -0.36 11.31
C ALA A 203 -5.53 -1.38 10.35
N LEU A 204 -4.75 -2.01 9.45
CA LEU A 204 -5.25 -3.12 8.63
C LEU A 204 -5.57 -4.34 9.50
N GLY A 205 -4.70 -4.66 10.45
CA GLY A 205 -4.92 -5.75 11.41
C GLY A 205 -6.12 -5.50 12.31
N GLU A 206 -6.28 -4.29 12.83
CA GLU A 206 -7.46 -3.89 13.63
C GLU A 206 -8.76 -4.06 12.82
N ARG A 207 -8.79 -3.56 11.58
CA ARG A 207 -9.91 -3.74 10.65
C ARG A 207 -10.25 -5.21 10.43
N ALA A 208 -9.25 -6.07 10.38
CA ALA A 208 -9.41 -7.52 10.19
C ALA A 208 -9.89 -8.25 11.46
N GLY A 209 -9.79 -7.64 12.63
CA GLY A 209 -9.88 -8.33 13.92
C GLY A 209 -8.72 -9.31 14.13
N ALA A 210 -7.58 -9.05 13.50
CA ALA A 210 -6.38 -9.87 13.49
C ALA A 210 -5.53 -9.60 14.73
N THR A 211 -4.60 -10.53 15.03
CA THR A 211 -3.49 -10.23 15.94
C THR A 211 -2.48 -9.31 15.22
N THR A 212 -2.00 -8.28 15.92
CA THR A 212 -1.12 -7.27 15.35
C THR A 212 0.24 -7.21 16.05
N ALA A 213 1.31 -7.09 15.28
CA ALA A 213 2.67 -6.91 15.80
C ALA A 213 3.36 -5.74 15.09
N LEU A 214 3.72 -4.71 15.85
CA LEU A 214 4.51 -3.60 15.38
C LEU A 214 5.99 -3.91 15.55
N VAL A 215 6.78 -3.81 14.46
CA VAL A 215 8.23 -4.00 14.50
C VAL A 215 8.95 -2.64 14.42
N THR A 216 9.98 -2.47 15.25
CA THR A 216 10.74 -1.21 15.34
C THR A 216 11.94 -1.15 14.37
N THR A 217 12.04 -2.13 13.45
CA THR A 217 13.05 -2.13 12.39
C THR A 217 12.74 -1.20 11.22
N GLY A 218 11.55 -0.59 11.17
CA GLY A 218 11.09 0.24 10.06
C GLY A 218 10.98 1.72 10.40
N VAL A 219 9.83 2.33 10.02
CA VAL A 219 9.59 3.78 10.18
C VAL A 219 9.23 4.20 11.60
N THR A 220 8.66 3.29 12.41
CA THR A 220 8.25 3.59 13.78
C THR A 220 9.38 3.24 14.76
N SER A 221 9.85 4.23 15.50
CA SER A 221 10.82 4.00 16.58
C SER A 221 10.18 3.35 17.80
N GLU A 222 10.99 2.74 18.67
CA GLU A 222 10.52 2.14 19.93
C GLU A 222 9.75 3.16 20.80
N ALA A 223 10.24 4.40 20.88
CA ALA A 223 9.59 5.45 21.62
C ALA A 223 8.21 5.83 21.03
N ALA A 224 8.07 5.86 19.70
CA ALA A 224 6.81 6.13 19.03
C ALA A 224 5.85 4.94 19.13
N ALA A 225 6.36 3.71 19.17
CA ALA A 225 5.54 2.51 19.32
C ALA A 225 4.76 2.48 20.66
N ALA A 226 5.31 3.08 21.72
CA ALA A 226 4.67 3.13 23.03
C ALA A 226 3.37 3.97 23.05
N THR A 227 3.20 4.87 22.08
CA THR A 227 2.02 5.75 21.94
C THR A 227 1.33 5.59 20.59
N ALA A 228 1.54 4.43 19.95
CA ALA A 228 0.97 4.15 18.64
C ALA A 228 -0.56 4.10 18.69
N ASP A 229 -1.19 4.68 17.68
CA ASP A 229 -2.61 4.67 17.45
C ASP A 229 -2.87 4.29 15.97
N PRO A 230 -3.56 3.16 15.70
CA PRO A 230 -4.03 2.18 16.69
C PRO A 230 -2.89 1.47 17.43
N ALA A 231 -3.20 1.02 18.68
CA ALA A 231 -2.24 0.29 19.49
C ALA A 231 -2.08 -1.16 18.99
N PRO A 232 -0.84 -1.65 18.79
CA PRO A 232 -0.63 -3.05 18.42
C PRO A 232 -0.80 -3.99 19.63
N ASP A 233 -1.13 -5.27 19.39
CA ASP A 233 -1.13 -6.29 20.44
C ASP A 233 0.29 -6.57 20.95
N TYR A 234 1.27 -6.49 20.05
CA TYR A 234 2.69 -6.69 20.36
C TYR A 234 3.56 -5.60 19.75
N VAL A 235 4.56 -5.15 20.51
CA VAL A 235 5.71 -4.39 20.00
C VAL A 235 6.94 -5.27 20.08
N CYS A 236 7.63 -5.45 18.96
CA CYS A 236 8.80 -6.31 18.84
C CYS A 236 9.96 -5.57 18.15
N GLU A 237 11.18 -5.90 18.52
CA GLU A 237 12.39 -5.32 17.92
C GLU A 237 12.61 -5.76 16.46
N SER A 238 12.06 -6.91 16.06
CA SER A 238 12.25 -7.48 14.72
C SER A 238 11.17 -8.51 14.37
N LEU A 239 11.10 -8.90 13.09
CA LEU A 239 10.25 -10.01 12.64
C LEU A 239 10.67 -11.34 13.32
N GLY A 240 11.97 -11.55 13.57
CA GLY A 240 12.46 -12.73 14.30
C GLY A 240 11.85 -12.81 15.70
N ALA A 241 11.81 -11.70 16.43
CA ALA A 241 11.21 -11.64 17.76
C ALA A 241 9.69 -11.88 17.73
N VAL A 242 9.00 -11.50 16.65
CA VAL A 242 7.59 -11.87 16.45
C VAL A 242 7.45 -13.38 16.28
N VAL A 243 8.28 -13.98 15.41
CA VAL A 243 8.25 -15.43 15.14
C VAL A 243 8.53 -16.25 16.39
N ASP A 244 9.46 -15.82 17.26
CA ASP A 244 9.75 -16.47 18.55
C ASP A 244 8.56 -16.47 19.53
N ARG A 245 7.58 -15.58 19.33
CA ARG A 245 6.37 -15.49 20.17
C ARG A 245 5.23 -16.37 19.65
N VAL A 246 5.20 -16.64 18.35
CA VAL A 246 4.05 -17.30 17.71
C VAL A 246 4.31 -18.75 17.31
N LEU A 247 5.58 -19.17 17.27
CA LEU A 247 6.01 -20.56 17.07
C LEU A 247 6.58 -21.17 18.36
#